data_97b6a9132c10e61bdfe9ef39a2d3ca00
#
_entry.id   97b6a9132c10e61bdfe9ef39a2d3ca00
#
_cell.length_a   1.000
_cell.length_b   1.000
_cell.length_c   1.000
_cell.angle_alpha   90.00
_cell.angle_beta   90.00
_cell.angle_gamma   90.00
#
_symmetry.space_group_name_H-M   'P 1'
#
loop_
_entity.id
_entity.type
_entity.pdbx_description
1 polymer ?
#
loop_
_entity_poly.entity_id
_entity_poly.type
_entity_poly.pdbx_seq_one_letter_code
_entity_poly.pdbx_strand_id
1 'polypeptide(L)'
;MTTQRHEQQRLRDLAQQMGQRVDRAVSESLLLLSDMDHAHLAPCSPEHIARMRALVLATRYITELDYAPTQKLSCTSWGPFDGAFKQTLTSDTRNDGLELVKRVSLPLNPEQRLLGLHHGDYHALMKLSTFMDFPIPPGVELALATMDGVLLLSTGSHVKELFSNPVNQSASDPSHDVVAARIQNPHHDWQIAVIEPIQQLVGAVHRKEWLAIPVALLVSLSVSGLAILYLRRRRAPLARLRQAIQRCEFFVCYQPIVSLSDGRCVGAEALVRWRQQDGTLILPDQFIPLAERSGLILPITDQVIAASMRELGPLLVADRSLHIAINVSVKDIESGRLLDVLALALQDTGLYRKQLWIEATERSFMDARAAREHIVRLREAGYAVVIDDFGTGYSNLQYLQQLPLDALKIDKSFIDTVGRDVTNTAVASHIIDIAKELGMRTIAESVEREEQLVYLRARGVDMVQGWLFSSPLSAAEFVDYLSHNRSMHPDD
;
A
#
# COMPACT_ATOMS: atom_id res chain seq x y z
N MET A 1 -19.85 36.35 5.90
CA MET A 1 -18.56 36.73 5.22
C MET A 1 -17.34 35.97 5.72
N THR A 2 -17.18 35.68 7.01
CA THR A 2 -16.04 34.93 7.54
C THR A 2 -16.01 33.46 7.12
N THR A 3 -17.14 32.77 7.11
CA THR A 3 -17.27 31.34 6.80
C THR A 3 -16.91 31.04 5.33
N GLN A 4 -17.36 31.88 4.41
CA GLN A 4 -17.12 31.72 2.98
C GLN A 4 -15.64 31.91 2.61
N ARG A 5 -14.94 32.84 3.28
CA ARG A 5 -13.49 33.04 3.09
C ARG A 5 -12.68 31.85 3.64
N HIS A 6 -13.11 31.29 4.76
CA HIS A 6 -12.44 30.13 5.35
C HIS A 6 -12.58 28.90 4.44
N GLU A 7 -13.76 28.72 3.87
CA GLU A 7 -14.04 27.61 2.96
C GLU A 7 -13.26 27.74 1.63
N GLN A 8 -13.21 28.94 1.06
CA GLN A 8 -12.37 29.20 -0.11
C GLN A 8 -10.90 28.91 0.16
N GLN A 9 -10.39 29.22 1.35
CA GLN A 9 -9.01 28.94 1.70
C GLN A 9 -8.77 27.43 1.79
N ARG A 10 -9.68 26.69 2.41
CA ARG A 10 -9.62 25.22 2.49
C ARG A 10 -9.57 24.55 1.11
N LEU A 11 -10.42 25.00 0.20
CA LEU A 11 -10.45 24.50 -1.18
C LEU A 11 -9.17 24.87 -1.95
N ARG A 12 -8.61 26.05 -1.71
CA ARG A 12 -7.31 26.46 -2.27
C ARG A 12 -6.19 25.56 -1.76
N ASP A 13 -6.17 25.24 -0.47
CA ASP A 13 -5.14 24.38 0.11
C ASP A 13 -5.20 22.97 -0.49
N LEU A 14 -6.41 22.42 -0.72
CA LEU A 14 -6.59 21.15 -1.42
C LEU A 14 -6.10 21.22 -2.87
N ALA A 15 -6.45 22.30 -3.58
CA ALA A 15 -5.96 22.50 -4.94
C ALA A 15 -4.43 22.58 -4.98
N GLN A 16 -3.82 23.31 -4.05
CA GLN A 16 -2.35 23.42 -3.92
C GLN A 16 -1.69 22.07 -3.63
N GLN A 17 -2.26 21.25 -2.76
CA GLN A 17 -1.74 19.91 -2.47
C GLN A 17 -1.72 19.04 -3.73
N MET A 18 -2.79 19.06 -4.51
CA MET A 18 -2.84 18.35 -5.78
C MET A 18 -1.83 18.93 -6.78
N GLY A 19 -1.74 20.27 -6.89
CA GLY A 19 -0.81 20.96 -7.78
C GLY A 19 0.64 20.60 -7.49
N GLN A 20 1.05 20.59 -6.23
CA GLN A 20 2.40 20.19 -5.83
C GLN A 20 2.73 18.74 -6.22
N ARG A 21 1.74 17.84 -6.21
CA ARG A 21 1.92 16.46 -6.65
C ARG A 21 2.09 16.36 -8.16
N VAL A 22 1.28 17.11 -8.91
CA VAL A 22 1.39 17.17 -10.38
C VAL A 22 2.75 17.75 -10.77
N ASP A 23 3.17 18.86 -10.16
CA ASP A 23 4.46 19.49 -10.45
C ASP A 23 5.64 18.56 -10.14
N ARG A 24 5.58 17.87 -9.01
CA ARG A 24 6.60 16.89 -8.64
C ARG A 24 6.66 15.74 -9.64
N ALA A 25 5.51 15.20 -10.02
CA ALA A 25 5.44 14.10 -10.97
C ALA A 25 5.98 14.52 -12.35
N VAL A 26 5.62 15.72 -12.84
CA VAL A 26 6.11 16.25 -14.10
C VAL A 26 7.62 16.48 -14.03
N SER A 27 8.11 17.14 -12.98
CA SER A 27 9.54 17.44 -12.82
C SER A 27 10.39 16.15 -12.70
N GLU A 28 9.95 15.17 -11.91
CA GLU A 28 10.66 13.88 -11.81
C GLU A 28 10.67 13.15 -13.16
N SER A 29 9.53 13.15 -13.88
CA SER A 29 9.44 12.50 -15.18
C SER A 29 10.37 13.14 -16.21
N LEU A 30 10.49 14.47 -16.22
CA LEU A 30 11.38 15.19 -17.10
C LEU A 30 12.86 14.85 -16.88
N LEU A 31 13.28 14.82 -15.62
CA LEU A 31 14.64 14.44 -15.25
C LEU A 31 14.99 13.03 -15.75
N LEU A 32 14.04 12.10 -15.63
CA LEU A 32 14.25 10.72 -16.06
C LEU A 32 14.26 10.57 -17.59
N LEU A 33 13.37 11.27 -18.28
CA LEU A 33 13.36 11.28 -19.74
C LEU A 33 14.67 11.86 -20.30
N SER A 34 15.16 12.96 -19.70
CA SER A 34 16.46 13.55 -20.04
C SER A 34 17.63 12.59 -19.73
N ASP A 35 17.60 11.84 -18.63
CA ASP A 35 18.62 10.85 -18.30
C ASP A 35 18.66 9.71 -19.34
N MET A 36 17.49 9.28 -19.82
CA MET A 36 17.39 8.28 -20.88
C MET A 36 17.94 8.78 -22.22
N ASP A 37 17.67 10.02 -22.59
CA ASP A 37 18.13 10.62 -23.82
C ASP A 37 19.67 10.75 -23.86
N HIS A 38 20.29 11.03 -22.72
CA HIS A 38 21.75 11.12 -22.57
C HIS A 38 22.44 9.76 -22.40
N ALA A 39 21.73 8.68 -22.15
CA ALA A 39 22.33 7.38 -21.87
C ALA A 39 22.96 6.69 -23.10
N HIS A 40 22.66 7.14 -24.32
CA HIS A 40 23.17 6.62 -25.60
C HIS A 40 23.21 5.08 -25.73
N LEU A 41 22.22 4.41 -25.16
CA LEU A 41 22.11 2.94 -25.20
C LEU A 41 21.55 2.48 -26.56
N ALA A 42 21.96 1.28 -27.00
CA ALA A 42 21.41 0.72 -28.23
C ALA A 42 19.90 0.53 -28.11
N PRO A 43 19.07 1.09 -29.01
CA PRO A 43 17.63 1.06 -28.92
C PRO A 43 17.07 -0.36 -28.70
N CYS A 44 16.18 -0.52 -27.74
CA CYS A 44 15.51 -1.77 -27.38
C CYS A 44 16.43 -2.94 -27.02
N SER A 45 17.71 -2.69 -26.76
CA SER A 45 18.61 -3.71 -26.23
C SER A 45 18.20 -4.15 -24.82
N PRO A 46 18.61 -5.33 -24.34
CA PRO A 46 18.34 -5.75 -22.95
C PRO A 46 18.81 -4.73 -21.92
N GLU A 47 19.91 -4.05 -22.15
CA GLU A 47 20.45 -2.99 -21.28
C GLU A 47 19.59 -1.73 -21.30
N HIS A 48 19.08 -1.34 -22.48
CA HIS A 48 18.17 -0.22 -22.64
C HIS A 48 16.87 -0.46 -21.89
N ILE A 49 16.25 -1.63 -22.08
CA ILE A 49 15.01 -2.03 -21.40
C ILE A 49 15.23 -2.15 -19.87
N ALA A 50 16.38 -2.70 -19.45
CA ALA A 50 16.73 -2.79 -18.03
C ALA A 50 16.89 -1.39 -17.40
N ARG A 51 17.51 -0.45 -18.12
CA ARG A 51 17.63 0.94 -17.64
C ARG A 51 16.27 1.61 -17.52
N MET A 52 15.40 1.51 -18.55
CA MET A 52 14.04 2.03 -18.48
C MET A 52 13.26 1.44 -17.30
N ARG A 53 13.36 0.13 -17.08
CA ARG A 53 12.72 -0.57 -15.96
C ARG A 53 13.24 -0.08 -14.61
N ALA A 54 14.54 0.08 -14.46
CA ALA A 54 15.15 0.58 -13.23
C ALA A 54 14.65 1.99 -12.89
N LEU A 55 14.50 2.87 -13.89
CA LEU A 55 13.99 4.22 -13.72
C LEU A 55 12.50 4.21 -13.32
N VAL A 56 11.67 3.38 -13.96
CA VAL A 56 10.25 3.21 -13.56
C VAL A 56 10.12 2.76 -12.11
N LEU A 57 10.93 1.79 -11.70
CA LEU A 57 10.93 1.28 -10.33
C LEU A 57 11.49 2.29 -9.30
N ALA A 58 12.26 3.26 -9.75
CA ALA A 58 12.81 4.32 -8.90
C ALA A 58 11.82 5.47 -8.63
N THR A 59 10.66 5.51 -9.32
CA THR A 59 9.69 6.60 -9.20
C THR A 59 8.34 6.12 -8.68
N ARG A 60 7.63 7.04 -8.06
CA ARG A 60 6.26 6.80 -7.57
C ARG A 60 5.19 7.06 -8.63
N TYR A 61 5.48 7.87 -9.62
CA TYR A 61 4.48 8.45 -10.52
C TYR A 61 4.45 7.76 -11.88
N ILE A 62 5.60 7.28 -12.38
CA ILE A 62 5.71 6.63 -13.68
C ILE A 62 5.36 5.16 -13.55
N THR A 63 4.41 4.72 -14.35
CA THR A 63 4.00 3.31 -14.44
C THR A 63 4.72 2.57 -15.56
N GLU A 64 5.11 3.30 -16.61
CA GLU A 64 5.73 2.72 -17.80
C GLU A 64 6.58 3.79 -18.50
N LEU A 65 7.71 3.38 -19.06
CA LEU A 65 8.54 4.17 -19.96
C LEU A 65 8.52 3.48 -21.33
N ASP A 66 8.19 4.26 -22.35
CA ASP A 66 8.10 3.82 -23.73
C ASP A 66 9.20 4.46 -24.55
N TYR A 67 9.77 3.70 -25.48
CA TYR A 67 10.65 4.19 -26.53
C TYR A 67 9.94 4.12 -27.87
N ALA A 68 9.68 5.25 -28.48
CA ALA A 68 8.87 5.39 -29.68
C ALA A 68 9.46 6.38 -30.67
N PRO A 69 10.62 6.10 -31.29
CA PRO A 69 11.19 6.94 -32.32
C PRO A 69 10.22 7.08 -33.49
N THR A 70 10.06 8.29 -34.01
CA THR A 70 9.10 8.56 -35.11
C THR A 70 7.64 8.21 -34.81
N GLN A 71 7.22 8.33 -33.55
CA GLN A 71 5.87 8.04 -33.05
C GLN A 71 5.41 6.56 -33.23
N LYS A 72 6.35 5.66 -33.42
CA LYS A 72 6.09 4.22 -33.48
C LYS A 72 6.71 3.55 -32.25
N LEU A 73 5.86 2.96 -31.40
CA LEU A 73 6.31 2.23 -30.22
C LEU A 73 7.21 1.05 -30.64
N SER A 74 8.43 1.03 -30.14
CA SER A 74 9.43 0.01 -30.43
C SER A 74 9.68 -0.93 -29.25
N CYS A 75 9.74 -0.39 -28.04
CA CYS A 75 9.83 -1.15 -26.80
C CYS A 75 9.36 -0.33 -25.62
N THR A 76 9.06 -1.02 -24.52
CA THR A 76 8.65 -0.42 -23.24
C THR A 76 9.60 -0.86 -22.13
N SER A 77 9.48 -0.26 -20.97
CA SER A 77 10.19 -0.69 -19.76
C SER A 77 9.93 -2.17 -19.38
N TRP A 78 8.90 -2.78 -19.94
CA TRP A 78 8.53 -4.17 -19.71
C TRP A 78 9.09 -5.15 -20.74
N GLY A 79 9.49 -4.65 -21.92
CA GLY A 79 10.08 -5.49 -22.97
C GLY A 79 9.93 -4.92 -24.40
N PRO A 80 10.42 -5.67 -25.40
CA PRO A 80 10.20 -5.34 -26.80
C PRO A 80 8.70 -5.38 -27.13
N PHE A 81 8.27 -4.52 -28.07
CA PHE A 81 6.88 -4.46 -28.50
C PHE A 81 6.78 -4.81 -30.00
N ASP A 82 6.13 -5.93 -30.32
CA ASP A 82 5.97 -6.43 -31.69
C ASP A 82 4.60 -6.06 -32.33
N GLY A 83 3.83 -5.16 -31.69
CA GLY A 83 2.49 -4.79 -32.15
C GLY A 83 2.49 -3.58 -33.11
N ALA A 84 1.57 -3.57 -34.09
CA ALA A 84 1.26 -2.42 -34.92
C ALA A 84 0.40 -1.39 -34.14
N PHE A 85 0.92 -0.84 -33.05
CA PHE A 85 0.22 0.17 -32.28
C PHE A 85 0.61 1.55 -32.77
N LYS A 86 -0.32 2.23 -33.45
CA LYS A 86 -0.18 3.63 -33.83
C LYS A 86 -0.76 4.45 -32.68
N GLN A 87 0.08 5.01 -31.84
CA GLN A 87 -0.34 5.98 -30.85
C GLN A 87 -0.95 7.18 -31.59
N THR A 88 -2.25 7.39 -31.42
CA THR A 88 -2.91 8.62 -31.89
C THR A 88 -2.59 9.69 -30.84
N LEU A 89 -1.41 10.27 -30.98
CA LEU A 89 -0.96 11.39 -30.14
C LEU A 89 -1.67 12.65 -30.63
N THR A 90 -2.65 13.16 -29.92
CA THR A 90 -3.07 14.55 -30.09
C THR A 90 -2.10 15.40 -29.29
N SER A 91 -1.04 15.87 -29.92
CA SER A 91 -0.03 16.73 -29.29
C SER A 91 -0.37 18.19 -29.47
N ASP A 92 -0.27 18.96 -28.39
CA ASP A 92 -0.08 20.41 -28.46
C ASP A 92 1.42 20.68 -28.12
N THR A 93 2.18 21.06 -29.14
CA THR A 93 3.62 21.32 -29.03
C THR A 93 3.87 22.61 -28.23
N ARG A 94 4.76 22.55 -27.26
CA ARG A 94 5.25 23.72 -26.51
C ARG A 94 6.68 24.07 -26.88
N ASN A 95 7.07 25.33 -26.64
CA ASN A 95 8.38 25.93 -27.01
C ASN A 95 9.60 25.31 -26.28
N ASP A 96 9.41 24.40 -25.32
CA ASP A 96 10.44 23.76 -24.50
C ASP A 96 10.66 22.28 -24.83
N GLY A 97 10.06 21.79 -25.93
CA GLY A 97 10.24 20.40 -26.39
C GLY A 97 9.46 19.37 -25.54
N LEU A 98 8.55 19.84 -24.67
CA LEU A 98 7.71 19.01 -23.86
C LEU A 98 6.33 18.88 -24.50
N GLU A 99 5.92 17.64 -24.78
CA GLU A 99 4.56 17.36 -25.25
C GLU A 99 3.78 16.62 -24.18
N LEU A 100 2.65 17.18 -23.75
CA LEU A 100 1.69 16.51 -22.89
C LEU A 100 0.73 15.69 -23.74
N VAL A 101 0.81 14.37 -23.64
CA VAL A 101 -0.06 13.46 -24.39
C VAL A 101 -1.32 13.18 -23.61
N LYS A 102 -2.43 13.72 -24.09
CA LYS A 102 -3.76 13.60 -23.46
C LYS A 102 -4.35 12.22 -23.75
N ARG A 103 -4.50 11.36 -22.70
CA ARG A 103 -5.20 10.07 -22.75
C ARG A 103 -4.54 8.99 -23.60
N VAL A 104 -3.51 8.38 -23.06
CA VAL A 104 -2.98 7.12 -23.61
C VAL A 104 -3.79 5.96 -23.06
N SER A 105 -4.37 5.14 -23.96
CA SER A 105 -4.96 3.87 -23.58
C SER A 105 -3.96 2.77 -23.87
N LEU A 106 -3.68 1.93 -22.88
CA LEU A 106 -2.79 0.78 -23.08
C LEU A 106 -3.48 -0.28 -23.93
N PRO A 107 -2.76 -0.95 -24.85
CA PRO A 107 -3.31 -2.04 -25.67
C PRO A 107 -3.91 -3.18 -24.85
N LEU A 108 -3.35 -3.43 -23.65
CA LEU A 108 -3.75 -4.48 -22.73
C LEU A 108 -4.89 -4.07 -21.76
N ASN A 109 -5.14 -2.77 -21.59
CA ASN A 109 -6.22 -2.26 -20.74
C ASN A 109 -6.76 -0.93 -21.29
N PRO A 110 -7.70 -0.96 -22.25
CA PRO A 110 -8.21 0.23 -22.93
C PRO A 110 -9.07 1.13 -21.99
N GLU A 111 -9.50 0.64 -20.85
CA GLU A 111 -10.26 1.44 -19.86
C GLU A 111 -9.34 2.29 -18.97
N GLN A 112 -8.08 1.95 -18.86
CA GLN A 112 -7.12 2.68 -18.02
C GLN A 112 -6.62 3.91 -18.77
N ARG A 113 -6.96 5.09 -18.25
CA ARG A 113 -6.50 6.37 -18.77
C ARG A 113 -5.19 6.76 -18.09
N LEU A 114 -4.15 6.96 -18.89
CA LEU A 114 -2.84 7.41 -18.44
C LEU A 114 -2.56 8.81 -18.98
N LEU A 115 -1.76 9.55 -18.25
CA LEU A 115 -1.16 10.80 -18.68
C LEU A 115 0.23 10.47 -19.22
N GLY A 116 0.53 10.87 -20.46
CA GLY A 116 1.84 10.71 -21.08
C GLY A 116 2.61 12.02 -21.09
N LEU A 117 3.89 11.98 -20.74
CA LEU A 117 4.86 13.04 -20.99
C LEU A 117 5.83 12.55 -22.05
N HIS A 118 6.04 13.35 -23.07
CA HIS A 118 6.96 13.06 -24.17
C HIS A 118 8.18 13.98 -24.13
N HIS A 119 9.36 13.42 -24.31
CA HIS A 119 10.61 14.14 -24.50
C HIS A 119 11.57 13.32 -25.38
N GLY A 120 12.02 13.88 -26.48
CA GLY A 120 12.85 13.17 -27.47
C GLY A 120 12.11 11.95 -28.06
N ASP A 121 12.70 10.78 -27.95
CA ASP A 121 12.12 9.51 -28.42
C ASP A 121 11.37 8.74 -27.31
N TYR A 122 11.24 9.32 -26.12
CA TYR A 122 10.69 8.63 -24.94
C TYR A 122 9.35 9.19 -24.48
N HIS A 123 8.52 8.31 -23.93
CA HIS A 123 7.27 8.67 -23.29
C HIS A 123 7.24 8.09 -21.87
N ALA A 124 6.92 8.94 -20.90
CA ALA A 124 6.65 8.51 -19.53
C ALA A 124 5.13 8.46 -19.29
N LEU A 125 4.59 7.29 -18.95
CA LEU A 125 3.19 7.10 -18.70
C LEU A 125 2.90 7.10 -17.20
N MET A 126 1.94 7.94 -16.78
CA MET A 126 1.56 8.13 -15.38
C MET A 126 0.08 7.81 -15.17
N LYS A 127 -0.23 7.17 -14.05
CA LYS A 127 -1.61 6.89 -13.64
C LYS A 127 -2.25 8.12 -13.00
N LEU A 128 -3.32 8.63 -13.60
CA LEU A 128 -4.01 9.84 -13.12
C LEU A 128 -4.51 9.73 -11.68
N SER A 129 -4.94 8.55 -11.24
CA SER A 129 -5.40 8.34 -9.85
C SER A 129 -4.32 8.60 -8.79
N THR A 130 -3.03 8.53 -9.16
CA THR A 130 -1.92 8.81 -8.23
C THR A 130 -1.90 10.26 -7.76
N PHE A 131 -2.44 11.18 -8.57
CA PHE A 131 -2.54 12.59 -8.18
C PHE A 131 -3.60 12.86 -7.11
N MET A 132 -4.58 11.95 -6.97
CA MET A 132 -5.68 12.03 -5.99
C MET A 132 -5.51 11.12 -4.78
N ASP A 133 -4.32 10.56 -4.57
CA ASP A 133 -4.01 9.69 -3.43
C ASP A 133 -3.85 10.50 -2.12
N PHE A 134 -4.91 11.22 -1.74
CA PHE A 134 -5.06 11.95 -0.48
C PHE A 134 -6.56 12.01 -0.09
N PRO A 135 -6.86 12.21 1.21
CA PRO A 135 -8.23 12.28 1.66
C PRO A 135 -8.98 13.46 1.03
N ILE A 136 -9.98 13.17 0.21
CA ILE A 136 -10.91 14.17 -0.35
C ILE A 136 -12.12 14.22 0.57
N PRO A 137 -12.49 15.40 1.12
CA PRO A 137 -13.68 15.52 1.94
C PRO A 137 -14.94 15.14 1.16
N PRO A 138 -15.95 14.53 1.82
CA PRO A 138 -17.22 14.21 1.17
C PRO A 138 -17.87 15.46 0.58
N GLY A 139 -18.33 15.37 -0.66
CA GLY A 139 -18.99 16.48 -1.37
C GLY A 139 -18.05 17.43 -2.11
N VAL A 140 -16.74 17.30 -1.95
CA VAL A 140 -15.75 18.08 -2.72
C VAL A 140 -15.47 17.40 -4.05
N GLU A 141 -15.63 18.14 -5.14
CA GLU A 141 -15.25 17.70 -6.47
C GLU A 141 -13.94 18.36 -6.90
N LEU A 142 -13.06 17.55 -7.50
CA LEU A 142 -11.75 17.97 -8.00
C LEU A 142 -11.66 17.71 -9.50
N ALA A 143 -11.03 18.62 -10.23
CA ALA A 143 -10.66 18.41 -11.62
C ALA A 143 -9.26 18.93 -11.91
N LEU A 144 -8.55 18.19 -12.73
CA LEU A 144 -7.28 18.54 -13.37
C LEU A 144 -7.55 18.71 -14.86
N ALA A 145 -7.14 19.82 -15.42
CA ALA A 145 -7.24 20.11 -16.84
C ALA A 145 -5.95 20.79 -17.34
N THR A 146 -5.75 20.81 -18.63
CA THR A 146 -4.70 21.60 -19.28
C THR A 146 -5.11 23.08 -19.31
N MET A 147 -4.17 23.99 -19.61
CA MET A 147 -4.46 25.44 -19.65
C MET A 147 -5.46 25.80 -20.75
N ASP A 148 -5.52 25.03 -21.83
CA ASP A 148 -6.52 25.14 -22.91
C ASP A 148 -7.91 24.55 -22.54
N GLY A 149 -8.08 24.05 -21.31
CA GLY A 149 -9.36 23.56 -20.78
C GLY A 149 -9.67 22.08 -21.04
N VAL A 150 -8.74 21.31 -21.60
CA VAL A 150 -8.95 19.87 -21.81
C VAL A 150 -8.89 19.12 -20.47
N LEU A 151 -10.01 18.52 -20.11
CA LEU A 151 -10.15 17.81 -18.86
C LEU A 151 -9.35 16.49 -18.87
N LEU A 152 -8.37 16.39 -17.97
CA LEU A 152 -7.55 15.18 -17.77
C LEU A 152 -8.22 14.23 -16.77
N LEU A 153 -8.70 14.78 -15.66
CA LEU A 153 -9.25 14.03 -14.53
C LEU A 153 -10.36 14.81 -13.86
N SER A 154 -11.42 14.15 -13.42
CA SER A 154 -12.45 14.76 -12.57
C SER A 154 -13.11 13.74 -11.67
N THR A 155 -13.51 14.15 -10.45
CA THR A 155 -14.23 13.32 -9.49
C THR A 155 -15.73 13.49 -9.57
N GLY A 156 -16.23 14.56 -10.21
CA GLY A 156 -17.65 14.85 -10.29
C GLY A 156 -18.09 15.50 -11.60
N SER A 157 -19.41 15.72 -11.74
CA SER A 157 -20.02 16.32 -12.95
C SER A 157 -19.98 17.84 -12.93
N HIS A 158 -20.17 18.47 -11.77
CA HIS A 158 -20.23 19.94 -11.66
C HIS A 158 -18.87 20.58 -11.98
N VAL A 159 -17.77 19.97 -11.56
CA VAL A 159 -16.44 20.46 -11.87
C VAL A 159 -16.12 20.39 -13.38
N LYS A 160 -16.77 19.48 -14.13
CA LYS A 160 -16.61 19.40 -15.60
C LYS A 160 -17.20 20.61 -16.31
N GLU A 161 -18.33 21.12 -15.82
CA GLU A 161 -19.01 22.28 -16.43
C GLU A 161 -18.17 23.55 -16.33
N LEU A 162 -17.34 23.69 -15.28
CA LEU A 162 -16.40 24.80 -15.10
C LEU A 162 -15.34 24.91 -16.21
N PHE A 163 -14.98 23.79 -16.82
CA PHE A 163 -14.00 23.76 -17.92
C PHE A 163 -14.65 23.79 -19.30
N SER A 164 -15.96 23.49 -19.39
CA SER A 164 -16.69 23.49 -20.66
C SER A 164 -17.15 24.89 -21.07
N ASN A 165 -17.15 25.86 -20.16
CA ASN A 165 -17.64 27.22 -20.40
C ASN A 165 -16.51 28.27 -20.16
N PRO A 166 -15.87 28.80 -21.20
CA PRO A 166 -14.74 29.74 -21.05
C PRO A 166 -15.12 31.09 -20.42
N VAL A 167 -16.41 31.41 -20.27
CA VAL A 167 -16.89 32.67 -19.75
C VAL A 167 -16.80 32.77 -18.22
N ASN A 168 -16.72 31.63 -17.49
CA ASN A 168 -16.71 31.63 -16.04
C ASN A 168 -15.29 31.56 -15.45
N GLN A 169 -14.44 32.55 -15.81
CA GLN A 169 -13.08 32.67 -15.25
C GLN A 169 -13.05 33.32 -13.86
N SER A 170 -14.20 33.70 -13.28
CA SER A 170 -14.23 34.35 -11.98
C SER A 170 -14.57 33.36 -10.89
N ALA A 171 -13.75 33.31 -9.86
CA ALA A 171 -13.79 32.36 -8.75
C ALA A 171 -15.00 32.44 -7.79
N SER A 172 -16.05 33.18 -8.16
CA SER A 172 -17.30 33.26 -7.43
C SER A 172 -18.37 33.76 -8.36
N ASP A 173 -19.07 32.85 -9.04
CA ASP A 173 -20.33 33.18 -9.70
C ASP A 173 -21.45 32.95 -8.67
N PRO A 174 -22.17 34.03 -8.23
CA PRO A 174 -23.27 33.90 -7.29
C PRO A 174 -24.47 33.13 -7.84
N SER A 175 -24.49 32.83 -9.15
CA SER A 175 -25.57 32.14 -9.82
C SER A 175 -25.60 30.64 -9.69
N HIS A 176 -24.53 30.00 -9.15
CA HIS A 176 -24.39 28.55 -9.12
C HIS A 176 -24.12 27.98 -7.73
N ASP A 177 -24.63 28.52 -6.64
CA ASP A 177 -24.57 27.89 -5.28
C ASP A 177 -23.34 27.01 -5.00
N VAL A 178 -22.16 27.36 -5.51
CA VAL A 178 -20.89 26.61 -5.35
C VAL A 178 -19.77 27.52 -4.87
N VAL A 179 -18.99 27.03 -3.93
CA VAL A 179 -17.69 27.64 -3.60
C VAL A 179 -16.64 26.94 -4.44
N ALA A 180 -15.90 27.71 -5.24
CA ALA A 180 -14.85 27.19 -6.12
C ALA A 180 -13.49 27.80 -5.78
N ALA A 181 -12.46 26.99 -5.89
CA ALA A 181 -11.09 27.44 -5.89
C ALA A 181 -10.40 26.92 -7.14
N ARG A 182 -9.61 27.77 -7.81
CA ARG A 182 -8.85 27.44 -8.99
C ARG A 182 -7.39 27.85 -8.79
N ILE A 183 -6.50 26.98 -9.16
CA ILE A 183 -5.06 27.26 -9.26
C ILE A 183 -4.56 26.86 -10.65
N GLN A 184 -3.52 27.51 -11.10
CA GLN A 184 -2.94 27.32 -12.43
C GLN A 184 -1.43 27.30 -12.35
N ASN A 185 -0.80 26.45 -13.16
CA ASN A 185 0.63 26.49 -13.39
C ASN A 185 0.92 26.54 -14.91
N PRO A 186 1.18 27.75 -15.45
CA PRO A 186 1.46 27.89 -16.88
C PRO A 186 2.76 27.20 -17.34
N HIS A 187 3.72 26.99 -16.43
CA HIS A 187 5.00 26.34 -16.76
C HIS A 187 4.83 24.85 -17.08
N HIS A 188 3.91 24.17 -16.40
CA HIS A 188 3.66 22.75 -16.60
C HIS A 188 2.31 22.46 -17.27
N ASP A 189 1.66 23.48 -17.84
CA ASP A 189 0.42 23.40 -18.62
C ASP A 189 -0.76 22.71 -17.91
N TRP A 190 -0.93 22.97 -16.63
CA TRP A 190 -2.09 22.44 -15.92
C TRP A 190 -2.84 23.50 -15.11
N GLN A 191 -4.10 23.21 -14.89
CA GLN A 191 -4.97 23.94 -13.99
C GLN A 191 -5.83 22.97 -13.17
N ILE A 192 -6.05 23.31 -11.91
CA ILE A 192 -6.85 22.53 -10.98
C ILE A 192 -8.01 23.37 -10.50
N ALA A 193 -9.21 22.80 -10.55
CA ALA A 193 -10.40 23.36 -9.95
C ALA A 193 -10.91 22.44 -8.83
N VAL A 194 -11.31 23.03 -7.73
CA VAL A 194 -11.94 22.37 -6.59
C VAL A 194 -13.25 23.06 -6.32
N ILE A 195 -14.33 22.30 -6.22
CA ILE A 195 -15.68 22.82 -6.02
C ILE A 195 -16.32 22.13 -4.83
N GLU A 196 -17.08 22.90 -4.08
CA GLU A 196 -18.01 22.39 -3.08
C GLU A 196 -19.39 23.01 -3.31
N PRO A 197 -20.44 22.21 -3.60
CA PRO A 197 -21.79 22.71 -3.79
C PRO A 197 -22.41 23.22 -2.48
N ILE A 198 -22.91 24.47 -2.48
CA ILE A 198 -23.52 25.09 -1.29
C ILE A 198 -24.93 24.55 -1.03
N GLN A 199 -25.53 23.82 -1.95
CA GLN A 199 -26.92 23.37 -1.88
C GLN A 199 -27.32 22.54 -0.66
N GLN A 200 -26.37 22.15 0.18
CA GLN A 200 -26.64 21.45 1.44
C GLN A 200 -26.79 22.38 2.66
N LEU A 201 -26.57 23.68 2.51
CA LEU A 201 -26.52 24.62 3.65
C LEU A 201 -27.67 25.58 3.80
N VAL A 202 -28.47 25.85 2.77
CA VAL A 202 -29.45 26.95 2.83
C VAL A 202 -30.81 26.58 2.21
N GLY A 203 -31.54 25.72 2.85
CA GLY A 203 -32.92 25.47 2.41
C GLY A 203 -33.86 25.15 3.55
N ALA A 204 -34.16 26.03 4.45
CA ALA A 204 -35.40 26.04 5.26
C ALA A 204 -35.39 27.04 6.45
N VAL A 205 -35.08 28.27 6.24
CA VAL A 205 -35.38 29.29 7.28
C VAL A 205 -36.35 30.29 6.72
N HIS A 206 -37.62 30.07 6.95
CA HIS A 206 -38.66 31.06 7.24
C HIS A 206 -40.06 30.47 7.11
N ARG A 207 -40.54 29.79 8.19
CA ARG A 207 -41.98 29.82 8.53
C ARG A 207 -42.23 29.31 9.94
N LYS A 208 -42.76 30.18 10.80
CA LYS A 208 -43.36 29.92 12.15
C LYS A 208 -42.36 29.79 13.30
N GLU A 209 -41.93 30.94 13.77
CA GLU A 209 -40.98 31.09 14.91
C GLU A 209 -41.49 30.51 16.25
N TRP A 210 -42.78 30.26 16.43
CA TRP A 210 -43.29 29.71 17.68
C TRP A 210 -43.33 28.19 17.79
N LEU A 211 -43.30 27.48 16.68
CA LEU A 211 -43.13 26.04 16.64
C LEU A 211 -41.68 25.63 16.53
N ALA A 212 -40.79 26.57 16.20
CA ALA A 212 -39.39 26.31 15.98
C ALA A 212 -38.62 25.97 17.29
N ILE A 213 -39.04 26.59 18.41
CA ILE A 213 -38.32 26.38 19.70
C ILE A 213 -38.46 24.93 20.21
N PRO A 214 -39.70 24.36 20.36
CA PRO A 214 -39.79 22.98 20.81
C PRO A 214 -39.29 21.95 19.78
N VAL A 215 -39.44 22.25 18.47
CA VAL A 215 -38.88 21.43 17.40
C VAL A 215 -37.36 21.51 17.41
N ALA A 216 -36.77 22.71 17.56
CA ALA A 216 -35.33 22.87 17.70
C ALA A 216 -34.77 22.17 18.96
N LEU A 217 -35.54 22.19 20.05
CA LEU A 217 -35.17 21.52 21.30
C LEU A 217 -35.24 20.00 21.15
N LEU A 218 -36.30 19.49 20.50
CA LEU A 218 -36.42 18.04 20.17
C LEU A 218 -35.34 17.59 19.17
N VAL A 219 -35.07 18.39 18.15
CA VAL A 219 -34.01 18.11 17.18
C VAL A 219 -32.63 18.15 17.88
N SER A 220 -32.39 19.17 18.72
CA SER A 220 -31.16 19.30 19.49
C SER A 220 -30.96 18.12 20.46
N LEU A 221 -32.01 17.69 21.18
CA LEU A 221 -31.95 16.52 22.04
C LEU A 221 -31.75 15.23 21.24
N SER A 222 -32.42 15.09 20.09
CA SER A 222 -32.27 13.94 19.21
C SER A 222 -30.87 13.89 18.57
N VAL A 223 -30.37 15.03 18.11
CA VAL A 223 -29.01 15.16 17.55
C VAL A 223 -27.96 14.91 18.64
N SER A 224 -28.17 15.48 19.84
CA SER A 224 -27.29 15.22 20.98
C SER A 224 -27.32 13.75 21.40
N GLY A 225 -28.51 13.14 21.45
CA GLY A 225 -28.69 11.71 21.72
C GLY A 225 -28.03 10.84 20.65
N LEU A 226 -28.26 11.14 19.36
CA LEU A 226 -27.62 10.46 18.24
C LEU A 226 -26.11 10.69 18.21
N ALA A 227 -25.63 11.90 18.50
CA ALA A 227 -24.22 12.22 18.61
C ALA A 227 -23.57 11.46 19.79
N ILE A 228 -24.25 11.40 20.94
CA ILE A 228 -23.78 10.61 22.10
C ILE A 228 -23.76 9.11 21.76
N LEU A 229 -24.81 8.59 21.10
CA LEU A 229 -24.88 7.21 20.65
C LEU A 229 -23.81 6.92 19.58
N TYR A 230 -23.60 7.84 18.63
CA TYR A 230 -22.58 7.75 17.61
C TYR A 230 -21.17 7.81 18.20
N LEU A 231 -20.92 8.75 19.12
CA LEU A 231 -19.65 8.85 19.85
C LEU A 231 -19.42 7.64 20.75
N ARG A 232 -20.45 7.14 21.42
CA ARG A 232 -20.37 5.90 22.19
C ARG A 232 -20.10 4.70 21.27
N ARG A 233 -20.77 4.60 20.11
CA ARG A 233 -20.49 3.55 19.12
C ARG A 233 -19.08 3.64 18.52
N ARG A 234 -18.57 4.85 18.27
CA ARG A 234 -17.18 5.03 17.80
C ARG A 234 -16.14 4.82 18.89
N ARG A 235 -16.45 5.17 20.15
CA ARG A 235 -15.54 4.96 21.28
C ARG A 235 -15.62 3.55 21.85
N ALA A 236 -16.76 2.88 21.70
CA ALA A 236 -16.96 1.53 22.20
C ALA A 236 -15.93 0.52 21.68
N PRO A 237 -15.55 0.48 20.38
CA PRO A 237 -14.53 -0.44 19.90
C PRO A 237 -13.16 -0.17 20.53
N LEU A 238 -12.76 1.11 20.66
CA LEU A 238 -11.49 1.49 21.28
C LEU A 238 -11.45 1.17 22.78
N ALA A 239 -12.56 1.42 23.49
CA ALA A 239 -12.66 1.10 24.90
C ALA A 239 -12.64 -0.42 25.12
N ARG A 240 -13.34 -1.18 24.26
CA ARG A 240 -13.31 -2.66 24.27
C ARG A 240 -11.89 -3.18 24.02
N LEU A 241 -11.21 -2.62 23.04
CA LEU A 241 -9.85 -3.01 22.71
C LEU A 241 -8.87 -2.75 23.87
N ARG A 242 -8.98 -1.60 24.54
CA ARG A 242 -8.19 -1.30 25.75
C ARG A 242 -8.48 -2.28 26.89
N GLN A 243 -9.75 -2.60 27.07
CA GLN A 243 -10.17 -3.55 28.11
C GLN A 243 -9.69 -4.97 27.78
N ALA A 244 -9.72 -5.38 26.51
CA ALA A 244 -9.21 -6.66 26.04
C ALA A 244 -7.71 -6.81 26.31
N ILE A 245 -6.92 -5.73 26.06
CA ILE A 245 -5.48 -5.71 26.36
C ILE A 245 -5.26 -5.90 27.87
N GLN A 246 -6.00 -5.15 28.71
CA GLN A 246 -5.88 -5.26 30.17
C GLN A 246 -6.27 -6.63 30.73
N ARG A 247 -7.19 -7.31 30.06
CA ARG A 247 -7.68 -8.64 30.43
C ARG A 247 -6.95 -9.79 29.79
N CYS A 248 -5.93 -9.50 28.96
CA CYS A 248 -5.18 -10.51 28.20
C CYS A 248 -6.13 -11.42 27.37
N GLU A 249 -7.11 -10.83 26.68
CA GLU A 249 -8.05 -11.56 25.83
C GLU A 249 -7.46 -11.97 24.47
N PHE A 250 -6.20 -11.58 24.21
CA PHE A 250 -5.45 -11.98 23.02
C PHE A 250 -4.71 -13.28 23.26
N PHE A 251 -4.80 -14.17 22.28
CA PHE A 251 -4.05 -15.42 22.26
C PHE A 251 -3.41 -15.62 20.88
N VAL A 252 -2.51 -16.57 20.77
CA VAL A 252 -1.73 -16.82 19.56
C VAL A 252 -2.12 -18.16 18.96
N CYS A 253 -2.31 -18.19 17.64
CA CYS A 253 -2.30 -19.40 16.84
C CYS A 253 -1.02 -19.45 16.02
N TYR A 254 -0.56 -20.64 15.73
CA TYR A 254 0.70 -20.88 15.05
C TYR A 254 0.44 -21.57 13.72
N GLN A 255 0.80 -20.90 12.61
CA GLN A 255 0.67 -21.52 11.30
C GLN A 255 2.03 -22.10 10.87
N PRO A 256 2.11 -23.40 10.57
CA PRO A 256 3.35 -24.03 10.18
C PRO A 256 3.97 -23.44 8.92
N ILE A 257 5.28 -23.24 8.94
CA ILE A 257 6.12 -22.88 7.81
C ILE A 257 6.92 -24.13 7.43
N VAL A 258 6.83 -24.54 6.18
CA VAL A 258 7.40 -25.79 5.67
C VAL A 258 8.48 -25.48 4.65
N SER A 259 9.63 -26.09 4.77
CA SER A 259 10.70 -26.06 3.77
C SER A 259 10.30 -26.83 2.52
N LEU A 260 10.48 -26.24 1.34
CA LEU A 260 10.16 -26.90 0.07
C LEU A 260 11.21 -27.92 -0.36
N SER A 261 12.41 -27.86 0.19
CA SER A 261 13.51 -28.78 -0.18
C SER A 261 13.29 -30.19 0.34
N ASP A 262 12.80 -30.31 1.57
CA ASP A 262 12.69 -31.58 2.29
C ASP A 262 11.32 -31.86 2.90
N GLY A 263 10.37 -30.90 2.79
CA GLY A 263 9.01 -31.05 3.35
C GLY A 263 8.93 -30.90 4.86
N ARG A 264 10.02 -30.51 5.53
CA ARG A 264 10.07 -30.35 6.98
C ARG A 264 9.46 -29.03 7.43
N CYS A 265 8.77 -29.10 8.55
CA CYS A 265 8.36 -27.89 9.25
C CYS A 265 9.59 -27.24 9.89
N VAL A 266 9.90 -26.02 9.48
CA VAL A 266 11.06 -25.24 9.93
C VAL A 266 10.70 -24.11 10.89
N GLY A 267 9.42 -23.90 11.12
CA GLY A 267 8.95 -22.85 12.02
C GLY A 267 7.45 -22.64 11.97
N ALA A 268 7.00 -21.54 12.57
CA ALA A 268 5.62 -21.12 12.50
C ALA A 268 5.50 -19.61 12.51
N GLU A 269 4.43 -19.09 11.88
CA GLU A 269 3.99 -17.71 12.06
C GLU A 269 3.04 -17.61 13.24
N ALA A 270 3.31 -16.64 14.13
CA ALA A 270 2.50 -16.31 15.29
C ALA A 270 1.38 -15.37 14.92
N LEU A 271 0.17 -15.87 14.85
CA LEU A 271 -1.02 -15.16 14.40
C LEU A 271 -1.91 -14.82 15.58
N VAL A 272 -2.00 -13.53 15.92
CA VAL A 272 -2.86 -13.06 17.02
C VAL A 272 -4.33 -13.31 16.73
N ARG A 273 -5.08 -13.68 17.78
CA ARG A 273 -6.53 -13.84 17.79
C ARG A 273 -7.09 -13.15 19.01
N TRP A 274 -8.28 -12.59 18.92
CA TRP A 274 -8.96 -11.96 20.04
C TRP A 274 -10.20 -12.78 20.41
N ARG A 275 -10.22 -13.34 21.61
CA ARG A 275 -11.37 -14.06 22.15
C ARG A 275 -12.01 -13.23 23.25
N GLN A 276 -13.23 -12.78 23.02
CA GLN A 276 -14.01 -12.06 24.01
C GLN A 276 -14.49 -12.99 25.14
N GLN A 277 -14.94 -12.41 26.25
CA GLN A 277 -15.42 -13.18 27.42
C GLN A 277 -16.64 -14.05 27.13
N ASP A 278 -17.45 -13.67 26.14
CA ASP A 278 -18.61 -14.45 25.68
C ASP A 278 -18.22 -15.61 24.74
N GLY A 279 -16.93 -15.80 24.50
CA GLY A 279 -16.38 -16.81 23.61
C GLY A 279 -16.29 -16.37 22.13
N THR A 280 -16.81 -15.19 21.78
CA THR A 280 -16.75 -14.68 20.40
C THR A 280 -15.31 -14.47 19.95
N LEU A 281 -14.95 -15.03 18.79
CA LEU A 281 -13.66 -14.84 18.16
C LEU A 281 -13.71 -13.65 17.21
N ILE A 282 -12.84 -12.67 17.43
CA ILE A 282 -12.65 -11.52 16.55
C ILE A 282 -11.37 -11.73 15.75
N LEU A 283 -11.49 -11.65 14.42
CA LEU A 283 -10.37 -11.85 13.50
C LEU A 283 -9.48 -10.60 13.44
N PRO A 284 -8.19 -10.75 13.11
CA PRO A 284 -7.22 -9.66 13.02
C PRO A 284 -7.68 -8.48 12.17
N ASP A 285 -8.25 -8.70 11.01
CA ASP A 285 -8.73 -7.68 10.08
C ASP A 285 -9.76 -6.71 10.70
N GLN A 286 -10.47 -7.16 11.72
CA GLN A 286 -11.48 -6.36 12.41
C GLN A 286 -10.90 -5.44 13.49
N PHE A 287 -9.78 -5.81 14.13
CA PHE A 287 -9.24 -5.03 15.24
C PHE A 287 -7.84 -4.44 15.00
N ILE A 288 -7.00 -5.05 14.19
CA ILE A 288 -5.64 -4.57 13.89
C ILE A 288 -5.66 -3.14 13.34
N PRO A 289 -6.51 -2.77 12.35
CA PRO A 289 -6.53 -1.40 11.84
C PRO A 289 -6.91 -0.36 12.92
N LEU A 290 -7.73 -0.73 13.89
CA LEU A 290 -8.06 0.14 15.02
C LEU A 290 -6.91 0.23 16.02
N ALA A 291 -6.25 -0.90 16.30
CA ALA A 291 -5.10 -0.98 17.19
C ALA A 291 -3.95 -0.12 16.67
N GLU A 292 -3.64 -0.20 15.38
CA GLU A 292 -2.60 0.60 14.74
C GLU A 292 -2.89 2.09 14.79
N ARG A 293 -4.10 2.51 14.35
CA ARG A 293 -4.48 3.94 14.39
C ARG A 293 -4.43 4.52 15.80
N SER A 294 -4.81 3.74 16.80
CA SER A 294 -4.86 4.18 18.20
C SER A 294 -3.55 4.00 18.97
N GLY A 295 -2.55 3.33 18.39
CA GLY A 295 -1.30 2.98 19.08
C GLY A 295 -1.42 1.83 20.09
N LEU A 296 -2.60 1.21 20.16
CA LEU A 296 -2.83 0.04 21.02
C LEU A 296 -2.25 -1.24 20.42
N ILE A 297 -1.72 -1.18 19.22
CA ILE A 297 -1.01 -2.31 18.62
C ILE A 297 0.24 -2.69 19.42
N LEU A 298 0.95 -1.70 19.97
CA LEU A 298 2.18 -1.92 20.72
C LEU A 298 2.00 -2.90 21.89
N PRO A 299 1.05 -2.69 22.83
CA PRO A 299 0.83 -3.66 23.91
C PRO A 299 0.24 -4.99 23.44
N ILE A 300 -0.39 -5.04 22.25
CA ILE A 300 -0.83 -6.32 21.66
C ILE A 300 0.39 -7.09 21.17
N THR A 301 1.32 -6.43 20.45
CA THR A 301 2.60 -7.04 20.04
C THR A 301 3.36 -7.58 21.23
N ASP A 302 3.40 -6.84 22.35
CA ASP A 302 4.05 -7.31 23.59
C ASP A 302 3.42 -8.59 24.11
N GLN A 303 2.07 -8.68 24.12
CA GLN A 303 1.36 -9.87 24.54
C GLN A 303 1.61 -11.07 23.62
N VAL A 304 1.66 -10.84 22.31
CA VAL A 304 1.99 -11.86 21.30
C VAL A 304 3.41 -12.41 21.55
N ILE A 305 4.40 -11.53 21.69
CA ILE A 305 5.78 -11.93 21.98
C ILE A 305 5.84 -12.76 23.26
N ALA A 306 5.26 -12.25 24.35
CA ALA A 306 5.28 -12.93 25.63
C ALA A 306 4.55 -14.30 25.60
N ALA A 307 3.41 -14.38 24.90
CA ALA A 307 2.67 -15.62 24.73
C ALA A 307 3.48 -16.63 23.92
N SER A 308 4.06 -16.22 22.81
CA SER A 308 4.87 -17.07 21.93
C SER A 308 6.09 -17.65 22.66
N MET A 309 6.78 -16.81 23.45
CA MET A 309 7.93 -17.30 24.26
C MET A 309 7.49 -18.26 25.36
N ARG A 310 6.38 -18.03 25.98
CA ARG A 310 5.85 -18.92 27.02
C ARG A 310 5.41 -20.27 26.45
N GLU A 311 4.76 -20.25 25.28
CA GLU A 311 4.10 -21.42 24.70
C GLU A 311 5.07 -22.28 23.88
N LEU A 312 5.91 -21.67 23.03
CA LEU A 312 6.83 -22.39 22.17
C LEU A 312 8.31 -22.26 22.57
N GLY A 313 8.63 -21.46 23.58
CA GLY A 313 10.00 -21.28 24.07
C GLY A 313 10.71 -22.61 24.39
N PRO A 314 10.11 -23.51 25.19
CA PRO A 314 10.72 -24.81 25.49
C PRO A 314 11.00 -25.64 24.21
N LEU A 315 10.12 -25.62 23.23
CA LEU A 315 10.28 -26.29 21.94
C LEU A 315 11.46 -25.70 21.15
N LEU A 316 11.52 -24.38 21.06
CA LEU A 316 12.61 -23.67 20.36
C LEU A 316 13.96 -23.84 21.03
N VAL A 317 14.01 -23.99 22.35
CA VAL A 317 15.24 -24.33 23.10
C VAL A 317 15.69 -25.76 22.77
N ALA A 318 14.73 -26.68 22.71
CA ALA A 318 15.02 -28.08 22.41
C ALA A 318 15.45 -28.27 20.94
N ASP A 319 14.91 -27.48 20.02
CA ASP A 319 15.22 -27.55 18.60
C ASP A 319 15.67 -26.19 18.05
N ARG A 320 16.99 -26.10 17.80
CA ARG A 320 17.62 -24.86 17.30
C ARG A 320 17.42 -24.61 15.81
N SER A 321 16.84 -25.55 15.08
CA SER A 321 16.51 -25.40 13.66
C SER A 321 15.19 -24.68 13.44
N LEU A 322 14.31 -24.70 14.46
CA LEU A 322 13.00 -24.04 14.40
C LEU A 322 13.11 -22.54 14.62
N HIS A 323 12.20 -21.82 13.97
CA HIS A 323 11.99 -20.40 14.19
C HIS A 323 10.51 -20.07 14.39
N ILE A 324 10.26 -18.91 14.97
CA ILE A 324 8.92 -18.32 15.06
C ILE A 324 8.94 -16.92 14.45
N ALA A 325 8.01 -16.67 13.56
CA ALA A 325 7.82 -15.38 12.92
C ALA A 325 6.74 -14.59 13.67
N ILE A 326 7.02 -13.33 13.95
CA ILE A 326 6.16 -12.41 14.72
C ILE A 326 5.91 -11.17 13.91
N ASN A 327 4.64 -10.92 13.64
CA ASN A 327 4.19 -9.71 12.96
C ASN A 327 4.36 -8.47 13.83
N VAL A 328 4.99 -7.44 13.28
CA VAL A 328 5.16 -6.14 13.94
C VAL A 328 4.58 -5.01 13.08
N SER A 329 4.04 -4.02 13.75
CA SER A 329 3.47 -2.84 13.09
C SER A 329 4.54 -1.80 12.73
N VAL A 330 4.15 -0.86 11.84
CA VAL A 330 4.94 0.37 11.57
C VAL A 330 5.37 1.05 12.87
N LYS A 331 4.45 1.15 13.84
CA LYS A 331 4.72 1.80 15.14
C LYS A 331 5.72 1.03 16.00
N ASP A 332 5.75 -0.28 15.93
CA ASP A 332 6.76 -1.09 16.62
C ASP A 332 8.16 -0.76 16.10
N ILE A 333 8.30 -0.66 14.76
CA ILE A 333 9.56 -0.30 14.11
C ILE A 333 9.94 1.15 14.44
N GLU A 334 9.04 2.13 14.23
CA GLU A 334 9.31 3.56 14.40
C GLU A 334 9.64 3.92 15.87
N SER A 335 9.02 3.26 16.84
CA SER A 335 9.24 3.55 18.25
C SER A 335 10.64 3.18 18.75
N GLY A 336 11.35 2.30 18.04
CA GLY A 336 12.66 1.80 18.44
C GLY A 336 12.68 0.90 19.68
N ARG A 337 11.51 0.70 20.35
CA ARG A 337 11.38 -0.05 21.62
C ARG A 337 11.46 -1.58 21.42
N LEU A 338 11.26 -2.05 20.19
CA LEU A 338 11.11 -3.48 19.88
C LEU A 338 12.32 -4.30 20.37
N LEU A 339 13.52 -3.77 20.22
CA LEU A 339 14.75 -4.43 20.70
C LEU A 339 14.72 -4.68 22.22
N ASP A 340 14.25 -3.70 23.00
CA ASP A 340 14.20 -3.84 24.46
C ASP A 340 13.12 -4.85 24.87
N VAL A 341 11.97 -4.84 24.18
CA VAL A 341 10.89 -5.81 24.40
C VAL A 341 11.35 -7.24 24.10
N LEU A 342 12.00 -7.43 22.94
CA LEU A 342 12.53 -8.73 22.54
C LEU A 342 13.66 -9.20 23.50
N ALA A 343 14.55 -8.31 23.89
CA ALA A 343 15.61 -8.63 24.84
C ALA A 343 15.05 -9.09 26.20
N LEU A 344 14.04 -8.37 26.69
CA LEU A 344 13.34 -8.75 27.93
C LEU A 344 12.61 -10.09 27.80
N ALA A 345 11.92 -10.31 26.70
CA ALA A 345 11.18 -11.55 26.44
C ALA A 345 12.11 -12.79 26.30
N LEU A 346 13.35 -12.59 25.87
CA LEU A 346 14.36 -13.64 25.74
C LEU A 346 15.22 -13.82 26.97
N GLN A 347 15.15 -12.92 27.95
CA GLN A 347 15.95 -12.99 29.16
C GLN A 347 15.73 -14.34 29.85
N ASP A 348 16.82 -15.03 30.19
CA ASP A 348 16.84 -16.29 30.91
C ASP A 348 16.09 -17.48 30.20
N THR A 349 15.66 -17.30 28.95
CA THR A 349 14.94 -18.36 28.20
C THR A 349 15.89 -19.37 27.55
N GLY A 350 17.14 -19.01 27.31
CA GLY A 350 18.09 -19.81 26.56
C GLY A 350 17.81 -19.88 25.05
N LEU A 351 16.88 -19.10 24.53
CA LEU A 351 16.57 -19.01 23.10
C LEU A 351 17.67 -18.29 22.31
N TYR A 352 17.90 -18.72 21.07
CA TYR A 352 18.72 -17.96 20.15
C TYR A 352 17.90 -16.89 19.45
N ARG A 353 18.40 -15.65 19.40
CA ARG A 353 17.74 -14.51 18.77
C ARG A 353 17.38 -14.80 17.30
N LYS A 354 18.23 -15.53 16.57
CA LYS A 354 17.99 -15.94 15.19
C LYS A 354 16.77 -16.85 14.99
N GLN A 355 16.21 -17.42 16.08
CA GLN A 355 14.98 -18.21 16.03
C GLN A 355 13.74 -17.31 16.06
N LEU A 356 13.89 -16.01 16.34
CA LEU A 356 12.82 -15.03 16.22
C LEU A 356 12.97 -14.27 14.92
N TRP A 357 11.97 -14.39 14.08
CA TRP A 357 11.84 -13.66 12.84
C TRP A 357 10.84 -12.51 13.02
N ILE A 358 11.24 -11.33 12.61
CA ILE A 358 10.43 -10.12 12.75
C ILE A 358 9.84 -9.81 11.39
N GLU A 359 8.54 -10.01 11.26
CA GLU A 359 7.80 -9.75 10.03
C GLU A 359 7.22 -8.36 10.05
N ALA A 360 7.51 -7.57 9.03
CA ALA A 360 6.98 -6.23 8.86
C ALA A 360 6.50 -6.04 7.43
N THR A 361 5.34 -5.42 7.28
CA THR A 361 4.78 -5.16 5.95
C THR A 361 5.61 -4.13 5.18
N GLU A 362 5.50 -4.13 3.87
CA GLU A 362 6.15 -3.16 2.98
C GLU A 362 5.94 -1.71 3.44
N ARG A 363 4.75 -1.38 3.96
CA ARG A 363 4.43 -0.04 4.49
C ARG A 363 5.29 0.38 5.68
N SER A 364 5.78 -0.57 6.46
CA SER A 364 6.65 -0.30 7.61
C SER A 364 8.00 0.28 7.22
N PHE A 365 8.35 0.19 5.93
CA PHE A 365 9.63 0.63 5.38
C PHE A 365 9.53 1.92 4.57
N MET A 366 8.37 2.58 4.54
CA MET A 366 8.16 3.80 3.73
C MET A 366 8.96 5.00 4.21
N ASP A 367 9.20 5.17 5.52
CA ASP A 367 10.23 6.08 6.04
C ASP A 367 11.58 5.34 6.09
N ALA A 368 12.18 5.22 4.90
CA ALA A 368 13.34 4.35 4.67
C ALA A 368 14.53 4.63 5.60
N ARG A 369 14.69 5.85 6.11
CA ARG A 369 15.86 6.19 6.91
C ARG A 369 15.73 5.74 8.35
N ALA A 370 14.63 6.05 9.00
CA ALA A 370 14.38 5.64 10.38
C ALA A 370 14.16 4.13 10.49
N ALA A 371 13.35 3.56 9.58
CA ALA A 371 13.11 2.12 9.51
C ALA A 371 14.42 1.35 9.30
N ARG A 372 15.28 1.80 8.38
CA ARG A 372 16.57 1.16 8.12
C ARG A 372 17.45 1.06 9.35
N GLU A 373 17.56 2.15 10.12
CA GLU A 373 18.38 2.15 11.33
C GLU A 373 17.89 1.10 12.35
N HIS A 374 16.58 1.00 12.55
CA HIS A 374 16.01 0.02 13.45
C HIS A 374 16.17 -1.42 12.94
N ILE A 375 16.02 -1.65 11.64
CA ILE A 375 16.24 -2.96 11.01
C ILE A 375 17.70 -3.40 11.15
N VAL A 376 18.65 -2.49 10.85
CA VAL A 376 20.07 -2.77 11.04
C VAL A 376 20.36 -3.20 12.49
N ARG A 377 19.83 -2.45 13.46
CA ARG A 377 19.99 -2.76 14.88
C ARG A 377 19.38 -4.12 15.27
N LEU A 378 18.20 -4.46 14.72
CA LEU A 378 17.59 -5.78 14.94
C LEU A 378 18.48 -6.90 14.41
N ARG A 379 19.02 -6.76 13.19
CA ARG A 379 19.91 -7.75 12.61
C ARG A 379 21.26 -7.85 13.33
N GLU A 380 21.85 -6.72 13.68
CA GLU A 380 23.08 -6.68 14.50
C GLU A 380 22.88 -7.35 15.87
N ALA A 381 21.67 -7.22 16.42
CA ALA A 381 21.28 -7.94 17.62
C ALA A 381 21.06 -9.46 17.37
N GLY A 382 21.03 -9.93 16.14
CA GLY A 382 20.93 -11.34 15.76
C GLY A 382 19.52 -11.85 15.46
N TYR A 383 18.53 -10.94 15.30
CA TYR A 383 17.19 -11.30 14.84
C TYR A 383 17.15 -11.38 13.30
N ALA A 384 16.30 -12.22 12.75
CA ALA A 384 16.01 -12.22 11.32
C ALA A 384 14.87 -11.23 11.03
N VAL A 385 14.97 -10.49 9.92
CA VAL A 385 13.95 -9.52 9.49
C VAL A 385 13.38 -9.95 8.15
N VAL A 386 12.06 -10.01 8.10
CA VAL A 386 11.27 -10.48 6.95
C VAL A 386 10.37 -9.38 6.46
N ILE A 387 10.34 -9.16 5.16
CA ILE A 387 9.34 -8.29 4.55
C ILE A 387 8.09 -9.10 4.20
N ASP A 388 6.95 -8.59 4.65
CA ASP A 388 5.63 -9.19 4.44
C ASP A 388 4.78 -8.42 3.44
N ASP A 389 3.79 -9.09 2.83
CA ASP A 389 2.84 -8.53 1.84
C ASP A 389 3.53 -7.86 0.63
N PHE A 390 4.71 -8.34 0.22
CA PHE A 390 5.48 -7.70 -0.82
C PHE A 390 4.78 -7.72 -2.18
N GLY A 391 4.72 -6.53 -2.82
CA GLY A 391 4.13 -6.32 -4.15
C GLY A 391 2.68 -5.84 -4.14
N THR A 392 2.03 -5.73 -2.97
CA THR A 392 0.63 -5.26 -2.86
C THR A 392 0.50 -3.74 -2.81
N GLY A 393 1.60 -3.00 -2.68
CA GLY A 393 1.58 -1.55 -2.46
C GLY A 393 2.58 -0.77 -3.30
N TYR A 394 3.52 -0.16 -2.65
CA TYR A 394 4.43 0.85 -3.20
C TYR A 394 5.85 0.30 -3.44
N SER A 395 5.96 -0.89 -4.02
CA SER A 395 7.24 -1.60 -4.21
C SER A 395 8.27 -0.74 -4.93
N ASN A 396 9.08 -0.01 -4.16
CA ASN A 396 10.25 0.63 -4.67
C ASN A 396 11.46 -0.30 -4.47
N LEU A 397 11.86 -0.97 -5.54
CA LEU A 397 12.96 -1.92 -5.54
C LEU A 397 14.28 -1.31 -5.00
N GLN A 398 14.45 0.00 -5.18
CA GLN A 398 15.61 0.72 -4.66
C GLN A 398 15.66 0.70 -3.13
N TYR A 399 14.50 0.78 -2.46
CA TYR A 399 14.46 0.67 -1.00
C TYR A 399 14.75 -0.76 -0.52
N LEU A 400 14.20 -1.74 -1.23
CA LEU A 400 14.45 -3.15 -0.91
C LEU A 400 15.94 -3.48 -0.95
N GLN A 401 16.67 -2.98 -1.96
CA GLN A 401 18.12 -3.16 -2.07
C GLN A 401 18.93 -2.51 -0.93
N GLN A 402 18.39 -1.47 -0.31
CA GLN A 402 19.06 -0.76 0.78
C GLN A 402 18.77 -1.33 2.15
N LEU A 403 17.75 -2.17 2.27
CA LEU A 403 17.34 -2.77 3.54
C LEU A 403 18.01 -4.13 3.72
N PRO A 404 18.69 -4.34 4.85
CA PRO A 404 19.27 -5.65 5.14
C PRO A 404 18.17 -6.60 5.61
N LEU A 405 17.50 -7.28 4.69
CA LEU A 405 16.43 -8.24 4.96
C LEU A 405 16.94 -9.68 4.79
N ASP A 406 16.35 -10.62 5.53
CA ASP A 406 16.74 -12.03 5.52
C ASP A 406 15.79 -12.88 4.65
N ALA A 407 14.52 -12.46 4.56
CA ALA A 407 13.52 -13.19 3.78
C ALA A 407 12.42 -12.24 3.25
N LEU A 408 11.71 -12.72 2.23
CA LEU A 408 10.60 -12.06 1.58
C LEU A 408 9.40 -13.02 1.52
N LYS A 409 8.23 -12.57 2.03
CA LYS A 409 6.96 -13.29 1.92
C LYS A 409 6.22 -12.83 0.67
N ILE A 410 5.79 -13.79 -0.12
CA ILE A 410 5.05 -13.58 -1.36
C ILE A 410 3.56 -13.65 -1.01
N ASP A 411 2.88 -12.52 -1.15
CA ASP A 411 1.48 -12.37 -0.76
C ASP A 411 0.53 -13.32 -1.50
N LYS A 412 -0.55 -13.69 -0.82
CA LYS A 412 -1.63 -14.55 -1.33
C LYS A 412 -2.11 -14.15 -2.73
N SER A 413 -2.25 -12.85 -3.01
CA SER A 413 -2.80 -12.35 -4.28
C SER A 413 -1.99 -12.81 -5.49
N PHE A 414 -0.68 -13.01 -5.34
CA PHE A 414 0.18 -13.53 -6.39
C PHE A 414 0.15 -15.05 -6.46
N ILE A 415 0.06 -15.72 -5.31
CA ILE A 415 0.03 -17.19 -5.23
C ILE A 415 -1.30 -17.74 -5.77
N ASP A 416 -2.42 -17.06 -5.53
CA ASP A 416 -3.75 -17.46 -6.02
C ASP A 416 -3.83 -17.50 -7.55
N THR A 417 -3.01 -16.73 -8.23
CA THR A 417 -2.98 -16.65 -9.71
C THR A 417 -2.16 -17.76 -10.36
N VAL A 418 -1.31 -18.42 -9.59
CA VAL A 418 -0.47 -19.54 -10.08
C VAL A 418 -1.35 -20.68 -10.63
N GLY A 419 -1.12 -21.03 -11.89
CA GLY A 419 -1.87 -22.06 -12.60
C GLY A 419 -3.25 -21.62 -13.15
N ARG A 420 -3.67 -20.36 -12.93
CA ARG A 420 -4.96 -19.82 -13.42
C ARG A 420 -4.82 -18.69 -14.43
N ASP A 421 -3.80 -17.85 -14.27
CA ASP A 421 -3.58 -16.67 -15.10
C ASP A 421 -2.09 -16.53 -15.44
N VAL A 422 -1.78 -16.57 -16.74
CA VAL A 422 -0.40 -16.49 -17.24
C VAL A 422 0.23 -15.15 -16.94
N THR A 423 -0.54 -14.06 -17.00
CA THR A 423 -0.02 -12.69 -16.81
C THR A 423 0.36 -12.43 -15.34
N ASN A 424 -0.49 -12.85 -14.43
CA ASN A 424 -0.25 -12.63 -12.99
C ASN A 424 0.73 -13.65 -12.40
N THR A 425 0.80 -14.85 -12.96
CA THR A 425 1.85 -15.83 -12.64
C THR A 425 3.25 -15.28 -12.97
N ALA A 426 3.38 -14.42 -13.98
CA ALA A 426 4.63 -13.75 -14.30
C ALA A 426 5.10 -12.80 -13.18
N VAL A 427 4.19 -12.13 -12.47
CA VAL A 427 4.53 -11.23 -11.34
C VAL A 427 5.11 -12.04 -10.18
N ALA A 428 4.47 -13.13 -9.78
CA ALA A 428 5.02 -14.04 -8.76
C ALA A 428 6.43 -14.51 -9.11
N SER A 429 6.66 -14.86 -10.39
CA SER A 429 7.98 -15.22 -10.91
C SER A 429 9.01 -14.10 -10.72
N HIS A 430 8.66 -12.87 -11.04
CA HIS A 430 9.58 -11.72 -10.91
C HIS A 430 9.89 -11.42 -9.44
N ILE A 431 8.92 -11.55 -8.54
CA ILE A 431 9.15 -11.39 -7.10
C ILE A 431 10.16 -12.43 -6.59
N ILE A 432 10.01 -13.68 -7.00
CA ILE A 432 10.96 -14.75 -6.65
C ILE A 432 12.36 -14.43 -7.17
N ASP A 433 12.47 -13.98 -8.42
CA ASP A 433 13.76 -13.66 -9.04
C ASP A 433 14.44 -12.47 -8.32
N ILE A 434 13.68 -11.42 -7.98
CA ILE A 434 14.15 -10.27 -7.19
C ILE A 434 14.69 -10.74 -5.82
N ALA A 435 13.94 -11.57 -5.10
CA ALA A 435 14.36 -12.05 -3.79
C ALA A 435 15.69 -12.83 -3.90
N LYS A 436 15.84 -13.67 -4.92
CA LYS A 436 17.08 -14.42 -5.18
C LYS A 436 18.26 -13.52 -5.55
N GLU A 437 18.05 -12.51 -6.41
CA GLU A 437 19.09 -11.54 -6.77
C GLU A 437 19.57 -10.75 -5.55
N LEU A 438 18.70 -10.53 -4.58
CA LEU A 438 19.02 -9.83 -3.32
C LEU A 438 19.52 -10.77 -2.22
N GLY A 439 19.62 -12.06 -2.50
CA GLY A 439 20.09 -13.05 -1.52
C GLY A 439 19.13 -13.31 -0.37
N MET A 440 17.85 -12.98 -0.54
CA MET A 440 16.80 -13.22 0.46
C MET A 440 16.18 -14.59 0.27
N ARG A 441 15.81 -15.24 1.38
CA ARG A 441 14.95 -16.43 1.34
C ARG A 441 13.54 -16.04 0.95
N THR A 442 12.84 -16.95 0.31
CA THR A 442 11.47 -16.75 -0.14
C THR A 442 10.49 -17.60 0.65
N ILE A 443 9.37 -17.02 1.06
CA ILE A 443 8.25 -17.70 1.71
C ILE A 443 7.00 -17.43 0.89
N ALA A 444 6.35 -18.47 0.35
CA ALA A 444 5.09 -18.31 -0.33
C ALA A 444 3.93 -18.56 0.62
N GLU A 445 3.00 -17.59 0.67
CA GLU A 445 1.85 -17.62 1.55
C GLU A 445 0.60 -18.23 0.91
N SER A 446 -0.32 -18.68 1.76
CA SER A 446 -1.65 -19.13 1.34
C SER A 446 -1.61 -20.17 0.23
N VAL A 447 -0.65 -21.10 0.31
CA VAL A 447 -0.59 -22.24 -0.60
C VAL A 447 -1.72 -23.20 -0.23
N GLU A 448 -2.69 -23.35 -1.14
CA GLU A 448 -3.91 -24.14 -0.93
C GLU A 448 -4.03 -25.34 -1.90
N ARG A 449 -3.23 -25.34 -2.99
CA ARG A 449 -3.33 -26.32 -4.08
C ARG A 449 -1.98 -26.93 -4.42
N GLU A 450 -1.99 -28.19 -4.80
CA GLU A 450 -0.80 -28.92 -5.20
C GLU A 450 -0.11 -28.33 -6.44
N GLU A 451 -0.88 -27.76 -7.39
CA GLU A 451 -0.30 -27.11 -8.56
C GLU A 451 0.54 -25.88 -8.19
N GLN A 452 0.11 -25.14 -7.16
CA GLN A 452 0.91 -24.02 -6.61
C GLN A 452 2.22 -24.53 -6.03
N LEU A 453 2.17 -25.61 -5.25
CA LEU A 453 3.36 -26.23 -4.65
C LEU A 453 4.37 -26.67 -5.70
N VAL A 454 3.91 -27.37 -6.74
CA VAL A 454 4.75 -27.82 -7.87
C VAL A 454 5.42 -26.63 -8.55
N TYR A 455 4.67 -25.59 -8.84
CA TYR A 455 5.22 -24.37 -9.46
C TYR A 455 6.26 -23.70 -8.58
N LEU A 456 5.96 -23.50 -7.29
CA LEU A 456 6.86 -22.83 -6.34
C LEU A 456 8.16 -23.62 -6.15
N ARG A 457 8.07 -24.94 -6.10
CA ARG A 457 9.24 -25.84 -6.06
C ARG A 457 10.07 -25.72 -7.33
N ALA A 458 9.46 -25.71 -8.50
CA ALA A 458 10.15 -25.54 -9.78
C ALA A 458 10.83 -24.17 -9.90
N ARG A 459 10.26 -23.13 -9.27
CA ARG A 459 10.83 -21.79 -9.20
C ARG A 459 11.88 -21.64 -8.08
N GLY A 460 12.10 -22.67 -7.27
CA GLY A 460 13.08 -22.70 -6.19
C GLY A 460 12.74 -21.72 -5.07
N VAL A 461 11.48 -21.65 -4.68
CA VAL A 461 11.03 -21.01 -3.44
C VAL A 461 11.52 -21.85 -2.27
N ASP A 462 11.97 -21.20 -1.19
CA ASP A 462 12.60 -21.87 -0.07
C ASP A 462 11.58 -22.48 0.90
N MET A 463 10.54 -21.71 1.24
CA MET A 463 9.56 -22.06 2.26
C MET A 463 8.14 -21.73 1.81
N VAL A 464 7.18 -22.42 2.39
CA VAL A 464 5.76 -22.24 2.12
C VAL A 464 4.94 -22.31 3.38
N GLN A 465 3.82 -21.61 3.40
CA GLN A 465 2.75 -21.79 4.37
C GLN A 465 1.38 -21.70 3.70
N GLY A 466 0.39 -22.37 4.23
CA GLY A 466 -0.96 -22.34 3.70
C GLY A 466 -1.80 -23.54 4.12
N TRP A 467 -3.05 -23.52 3.72
CA TRP A 467 -4.02 -24.55 4.11
C TRP A 467 -3.75 -25.92 3.48
N LEU A 468 -2.91 -25.99 2.47
CA LEU A 468 -2.45 -27.25 1.92
C LEU A 468 -1.68 -28.06 3.00
N PHE A 469 -1.03 -27.38 3.94
CA PHE A 469 -0.27 -28.00 5.03
C PHE A 469 -1.04 -28.01 6.34
N SER A 470 -1.50 -26.82 6.77
CA SER A 470 -2.33 -26.65 7.96
C SER A 470 -2.96 -25.27 8.04
N SER A 471 -4.14 -25.17 8.64
CA SER A 471 -4.66 -23.92 9.19
C SER A 471 -3.85 -23.50 10.42
N PRO A 472 -4.00 -22.25 10.92
CA PRO A 472 -3.39 -21.83 12.18
C PRO A 472 -3.84 -22.71 13.35
N LEU A 473 -2.89 -23.24 14.12
CA LEU A 473 -3.04 -24.21 15.19
C LEU A 473 -2.84 -23.56 16.57
N SER A 474 -3.40 -24.14 17.62
CA SER A 474 -2.96 -23.83 18.97
C SER A 474 -1.54 -24.34 19.22
N ALA A 475 -0.89 -23.88 20.29
CA ALA A 475 0.47 -24.32 20.62
C ALA A 475 0.58 -25.84 20.77
N ALA A 476 -0.40 -26.49 21.41
CA ALA A 476 -0.43 -27.94 21.59
C ALA A 476 -0.57 -28.67 20.24
N GLU A 477 -1.52 -28.24 19.41
CA GLU A 477 -1.73 -28.80 18.08
C GLU A 477 -0.50 -28.59 17.17
N PHE A 478 0.23 -27.48 17.32
CA PHE A 478 1.45 -27.23 16.56
C PHE A 478 2.57 -28.20 16.97
N VAL A 479 2.73 -28.48 18.25
CA VAL A 479 3.69 -29.48 18.75
C VAL A 479 3.38 -30.87 18.20
N ASP A 480 2.09 -31.23 18.19
CA ASP A 480 1.62 -32.50 17.62
C ASP A 480 1.87 -32.56 16.10
N TYR A 481 1.55 -31.49 15.37
CA TYR A 481 1.84 -31.34 13.95
C TYR A 481 3.33 -31.52 13.65
N LEU A 482 4.19 -30.83 14.39
CA LEU A 482 5.65 -30.92 14.22
C LEU A 482 6.17 -32.34 14.45
N SER A 483 5.66 -33.02 15.49
CA SER A 483 6.05 -34.39 15.80
C SER A 483 5.67 -35.35 14.67
N HIS A 484 4.47 -35.17 14.11
CA HIS A 484 3.99 -35.96 12.98
C HIS A 484 4.77 -35.66 11.70
N ASN A 485 4.99 -34.37 11.38
CA ASN A 485 5.77 -33.95 10.22
C ASN A 485 7.20 -34.53 10.24
N ARG A 486 7.87 -34.55 11.39
CA ARG A 486 9.19 -35.16 11.56
C ARG A 486 9.19 -36.67 11.38
N SER A 487 8.14 -37.35 11.80
CA SER A 487 8.03 -38.78 11.59
C SER A 487 7.90 -39.15 10.10
N MET A 488 7.32 -38.24 9.28
CA MET A 488 7.22 -38.43 7.83
C MET A 488 8.48 -38.00 7.08
N HIS A 489 9.29 -37.12 7.67
CA HIS A 489 10.51 -36.57 7.08
C HIS A 489 11.69 -36.76 8.06
N PRO A 490 12.17 -38.00 8.30
CA PRO A 490 13.27 -38.26 9.23
C PRO A 490 14.54 -37.56 8.81
N ASP A 491 15.45 -37.32 9.78
CA ASP A 491 16.81 -36.87 9.48
C ASP A 491 17.56 -37.98 8.76
N ASP A 492 18.15 -37.70 7.58
CA ASP A 492 19.07 -38.63 6.88
C ASP A 492 20.39 -38.78 7.63
#